data_57f475abb6fbbcfb6df43fcf24949092
#
_entry.id   57f475abb6fbbcfb6df43fcf24949092
#
_cell.length_a   1.000
_cell.length_b   1.000
_cell.length_c   1.000
_cell.angle_alpha   90.00
_cell.angle_beta   90.00
_cell.angle_gamma   90.00
#
_symmetry.space_group_name_H-M   'P 1'
#
loop_
_entity.id
_entity.type
_entity.pdbx_description
1 polymer ?
#
loop_
_entity_poly.entity_id
_entity_poly.type
_entity_poly.pdbx_seq_one_letter_code
_entity_poly.pdbx_strand_id
1 'polypeptide(L)'
;MKKLVIILIALLSFGAIADAQVSVTKKTKIERLISLRGGYVSMSRHNDLIYLSVWSDNRFDEAYIINLGRDKATAMQSLEALIEIADTIKKDESIDFNDGLHEYYVYRGLLKGEIWIKANDRAGYGITSKGELKKILDHLTFEVY
;
A
#
# COMPACT_ATOMS: atom_id res chain seq x y z
N MET A 1 55.28 13.50 -24.39
CA MET A 1 54.35 12.39 -24.19
C MET A 1 53.75 12.34 -22.77
N LYS A 2 54.50 12.46 -21.70
CA LYS A 2 53.96 12.43 -20.33
C LYS A 2 52.92 13.52 -20.03
N LYS A 3 53.08 14.72 -20.55
CA LYS A 3 52.10 15.82 -20.37
C LYS A 3 50.78 15.60 -21.12
N LEU A 4 50.80 14.92 -22.25
CA LEU A 4 49.63 14.62 -23.06
C LEU A 4 48.75 13.53 -22.41
N VAL A 5 49.38 12.55 -21.76
CA VAL A 5 48.72 11.50 -21.02
C VAL A 5 47.98 12.05 -19.78
N ILE A 6 48.60 13.01 -19.07
CA ILE A 6 48.01 13.65 -17.89
C ILE A 6 46.78 14.49 -18.29
N ILE A 7 46.84 15.19 -19.42
CA ILE A 7 45.68 15.96 -19.93
C ILE A 7 44.55 15.03 -20.37
N LEU A 8 44.89 13.89 -20.99
CA LEU A 8 43.87 12.90 -21.40
C LEU A 8 43.15 12.25 -20.20
N ILE A 9 43.93 11.94 -19.14
CA ILE A 9 43.36 11.39 -17.88
C ILE A 9 42.48 12.44 -17.19
N ALA A 10 42.90 13.72 -17.18
CA ALA A 10 42.08 14.80 -16.61
C ALA A 10 40.80 15.02 -17.41
N LEU A 11 40.81 14.94 -18.73
CA LEU A 11 39.64 15.04 -19.58
C LEU A 11 38.67 13.84 -19.39
N LEU A 12 39.20 12.63 -19.21
CA LEU A 12 38.40 11.46 -18.90
C LEU A 12 37.79 11.51 -17.50
N SER A 13 38.47 12.11 -16.53
CA SER A 13 37.96 12.30 -15.17
C SER A 13 36.86 13.36 -15.12
N PHE A 14 36.93 14.42 -15.93
CA PHE A 14 35.84 15.41 -16.03
C PHE A 14 34.62 14.89 -16.80
N GLY A 15 34.78 13.99 -17.77
CA GLY A 15 33.69 13.36 -18.50
C GLY A 15 32.84 12.44 -17.61
N ALA A 16 33.44 11.85 -16.58
CA ALA A 16 32.69 10.97 -15.64
C ALA A 16 31.85 11.73 -14.60
N ILE A 17 32.07 13.03 -14.41
CA ILE A 17 31.32 13.87 -13.46
C ILE A 17 30.10 14.52 -14.14
N ALA A 18 30.05 14.54 -15.47
CA ALA A 18 28.98 15.19 -16.22
C ALA A 18 27.69 14.37 -16.31
N ASP A 19 27.69 13.08 -15.90
CA ASP A 19 26.53 12.21 -15.96
C ASP A 19 25.75 12.10 -14.63
N ALA A 20 26.06 12.92 -13.64
CA ALA A 20 25.17 13.10 -12.50
C ALA A 20 23.97 13.98 -12.92
N GLN A 21 23.16 13.48 -13.83
CA GLN A 21 21.86 14.09 -14.11
C GLN A 21 21.01 13.96 -12.87
N VAL A 22 20.69 15.09 -12.24
CA VAL A 22 19.64 15.15 -11.23
C VAL A 22 18.33 14.74 -11.92
N SER A 23 17.95 13.49 -11.79
CA SER A 23 16.63 13.04 -12.24
C SER A 23 15.59 13.63 -11.31
N VAL A 24 14.91 14.68 -11.75
CA VAL A 24 13.72 15.18 -11.06
C VAL A 24 12.59 14.21 -11.36
N THR A 25 12.38 13.26 -10.46
CA THR A 25 11.19 12.40 -10.51
C THR A 25 9.97 13.28 -10.19
N LYS A 26 9.06 13.43 -11.13
CA LYS A 26 7.78 14.10 -10.87
C LYS A 26 7.14 13.42 -9.66
N LYS A 27 6.84 14.17 -8.59
CA LYS A 27 6.03 13.66 -7.48
C LYS A 27 4.68 13.26 -8.05
N THR A 28 4.40 11.99 -8.07
CA THR A 28 3.09 11.48 -8.48
C THR A 28 2.08 11.86 -7.40
N LYS A 29 0.98 12.45 -7.80
CA LYS A 29 -0.09 12.86 -6.89
C LYS A 29 -0.78 11.62 -6.33
N ILE A 30 -0.81 11.48 -5.00
CA ILE A 30 -1.68 10.51 -4.34
C ILE A 30 -3.08 11.10 -4.28
N GLU A 31 -4.03 10.44 -4.91
CA GLU A 31 -5.44 10.80 -4.88
C GLU A 31 -6.16 9.99 -3.82
N ARG A 32 -6.64 10.66 -2.77
CA ARG A 32 -7.46 10.01 -1.75
C ARG A 32 -8.90 9.90 -2.23
N LEU A 33 -9.39 8.69 -2.39
CA LEU A 33 -10.73 8.41 -2.90
C LEU A 33 -11.78 8.43 -1.79
N ILE A 34 -11.51 7.80 -0.66
CA ILE A 34 -12.39 7.80 0.52
C ILE A 34 -11.56 7.69 1.79
N SER A 35 -12.07 8.27 2.87
CA SER A 35 -11.45 8.22 4.20
C SER A 35 -12.52 7.96 5.25
N LEU A 36 -12.31 6.97 6.09
CA LEU A 36 -13.19 6.55 7.17
C LEU A 36 -12.48 6.68 8.50
N ARG A 37 -13.24 6.83 9.58
CA ARG A 37 -12.72 6.86 10.95
C ARG A 37 -11.56 7.86 11.11
N GLY A 38 -11.77 9.09 10.61
CA GLY A 38 -10.75 10.14 10.73
C GLY A 38 -9.43 9.87 10.00
N GLY A 39 -9.44 8.99 9.00
CA GLY A 39 -8.24 8.63 8.20
C GLY A 39 -7.60 7.31 8.60
N TYR A 40 -8.10 6.63 9.63
CA TYR A 40 -7.55 5.33 10.05
C TYR A 40 -7.75 4.23 9.01
N VAL A 41 -8.83 4.31 8.23
CA VAL A 41 -9.06 3.45 7.08
C VAL A 41 -9.36 4.34 5.88
N SER A 42 -8.63 4.18 4.81
CA SER A 42 -8.79 4.99 3.60
C SER A 42 -8.44 4.20 2.35
N MET A 43 -9.01 4.61 1.23
CA MET A 43 -8.63 4.13 -0.09
C MET A 43 -8.06 5.28 -0.91
N SER A 44 -6.98 5.03 -1.62
CA SER A 44 -6.30 6.02 -2.45
C SER A 44 -5.80 5.41 -3.75
N ARG A 45 -5.57 6.26 -4.74
CA ARG A 45 -4.94 5.90 -6.01
C ARG A 45 -3.58 6.54 -6.11
N HIS A 46 -2.60 5.76 -6.54
CA HIS A 46 -1.24 6.20 -6.82
C HIS A 46 -0.66 5.40 -7.99
N ASN A 47 -0.21 6.06 -9.04
CA ASN A 47 0.38 5.40 -10.22
C ASN A 47 -0.47 4.24 -10.78
N ASP A 48 -1.71 4.46 -11.08
CA ASP A 48 -2.64 3.46 -11.62
C ASP A 48 -2.92 2.26 -10.68
N LEU A 49 -2.46 2.31 -9.43
CA LEU A 49 -2.77 1.32 -8.42
C LEU A 49 -3.74 1.89 -7.39
N ILE A 50 -4.68 1.07 -6.99
CA ILE A 50 -5.64 1.39 -5.92
C ILE A 50 -5.19 0.69 -4.65
N TYR A 51 -5.08 1.43 -3.56
CA TYR A 51 -4.61 0.95 -2.27
C TYR A 51 -5.64 1.16 -1.18
N LEU A 52 -5.76 0.16 -0.32
CA LEU A 52 -6.40 0.29 0.99
C LEU A 52 -5.31 0.59 2.03
N SER A 53 -5.48 1.65 2.77
CA SER A 53 -4.61 2.02 3.89
C SER A 53 -5.35 1.77 5.20
N VAL A 54 -4.74 0.99 6.08
CA VAL A 54 -5.26 0.69 7.42
C VAL A 54 -4.19 1.04 8.45
N TRP A 55 -4.47 2.00 9.32
CA TRP A 55 -3.50 2.40 10.35
C TRP A 55 -3.30 1.29 11.37
N SER A 56 -2.05 1.16 11.82
CA SER A 56 -1.68 0.28 12.91
C SER A 56 -2.22 0.79 14.24
N ASP A 57 -2.56 -0.12 15.16
CA ASP A 57 -2.86 0.19 16.56
C ASP A 57 -1.59 0.62 17.33
N ASN A 58 -0.42 0.29 16.83
CA ASN A 58 0.84 0.77 17.36
C ASN A 58 1.20 2.12 16.72
N ARG A 59 1.25 3.18 17.51
CA ARG A 59 1.55 4.54 17.07
C ARG A 59 2.93 4.74 16.42
N PHE A 60 3.83 3.79 16.60
CA PHE A 60 5.18 3.83 16.02
C PHE A 60 5.28 3.08 14.69
N ASP A 61 4.23 2.34 14.33
CA ASP A 61 4.17 1.65 13.04
C ASP A 61 3.53 2.55 11.98
N GLU A 62 3.93 2.35 10.74
CA GLU A 62 3.25 2.93 9.59
C GLU A 62 1.92 2.21 9.32
N ALA A 63 1.06 2.82 8.53
CA ALA A 63 -0.16 2.17 8.06
C ALA A 63 0.16 0.92 7.22
N TYR A 64 -0.72 -0.06 7.29
CA TYR A 64 -0.73 -1.19 6.37
C TYR A 64 -1.28 -0.73 5.02
N ILE A 65 -0.50 -0.90 3.96
CA ILE A 65 -0.88 -0.50 2.61
C ILE A 65 -1.12 -1.77 1.79
N ILE A 66 -2.38 -2.04 1.51
CA ILE A 66 -2.82 -3.23 0.77
C ILE A 66 -3.12 -2.82 -0.67
N ASN A 67 -2.48 -3.48 -1.61
CA ASN A 67 -2.76 -3.30 -3.03
C ASN A 67 -4.09 -3.97 -3.39
N LEU A 68 -5.05 -3.17 -3.85
CA LEU A 68 -6.34 -3.68 -4.31
C LEU A 68 -6.38 -4.00 -5.81
N GLY A 69 -5.39 -3.53 -6.57
CA GLY A 69 -5.29 -3.73 -8.02
C GLY A 69 -5.21 -2.43 -8.82
N ARG A 70 -5.22 -2.56 -10.13
CA ARG A 70 -5.05 -1.42 -11.05
C ARG A 70 -6.36 -0.80 -11.52
N ASP A 71 -7.41 -1.58 -11.55
CA ASP A 71 -8.71 -1.17 -12.05
C ASP A 71 -9.80 -1.40 -11.02
N LYS A 72 -10.94 -0.77 -11.27
CA LYS A 72 -12.12 -0.83 -10.40
C LYS A 72 -12.59 -2.27 -10.15
N ALA A 73 -12.62 -3.11 -11.17
CA ALA A 73 -13.12 -4.47 -11.06
C ALA A 73 -12.22 -5.33 -10.16
N THR A 74 -10.89 -5.23 -10.33
CA THR A 74 -9.91 -5.94 -9.49
C THR A 74 -9.96 -5.44 -8.04
N ALA A 75 -10.09 -4.13 -7.84
CA ALA A 75 -10.19 -3.55 -6.51
C ALA A 75 -11.47 -4.00 -5.79
N MET A 76 -12.60 -4.09 -6.49
CA MET A 76 -13.85 -4.63 -5.93
C MET A 76 -13.70 -6.09 -5.52
N GLN A 77 -13.10 -6.94 -6.36
CA GLN A 77 -12.84 -8.34 -6.03
C GLN A 77 -11.95 -8.49 -4.79
N SER A 78 -10.91 -7.67 -4.68
CA SER A 78 -10.01 -7.68 -3.51
C SER A 78 -10.73 -7.25 -2.23
N LEU A 79 -11.60 -6.25 -2.31
CA LEU A 79 -12.44 -5.83 -1.17
C LEU A 79 -13.48 -6.89 -0.79
N GLU A 80 -14.12 -7.53 -1.77
CA GLU A 80 -15.05 -8.63 -1.54
C GLU A 80 -14.37 -9.81 -0.84
N ALA A 81 -13.15 -10.16 -1.25
CA ALA A 81 -12.36 -11.21 -0.58
C ALA A 81 -12.06 -10.85 0.89
N LEU A 82 -11.68 -9.60 1.19
CA LEU A 82 -11.46 -9.14 2.56
C LEU A 82 -12.76 -9.12 3.38
N ILE A 83 -13.88 -8.76 2.78
CA ILE A 83 -15.20 -8.79 3.41
C ILE A 83 -15.60 -10.23 3.75
N GLU A 84 -15.37 -11.17 2.83
CA GLU A 84 -15.64 -12.58 3.07
C GLU A 84 -14.80 -13.14 4.22
N ILE A 85 -13.52 -12.81 4.26
CA ILE A 85 -12.64 -13.15 5.39
C ILE A 85 -13.22 -12.59 6.69
N ALA A 86 -13.61 -11.32 6.73
CA ALA A 86 -14.17 -10.68 7.91
C ALA A 86 -15.48 -11.32 8.37
N ASP A 87 -16.22 -11.92 7.46
CA ASP A 87 -17.51 -12.59 7.74
C ASP A 87 -17.34 -14.03 8.25
N THR A 88 -16.32 -14.73 7.77
CA THR A 88 -16.17 -16.19 7.93
C THR A 88 -15.06 -16.60 8.89
N ILE A 89 -14.08 -15.73 9.17
CA ILE A 89 -12.92 -16.07 9.99
C ILE A 89 -13.32 -16.42 11.43
N LYS A 90 -12.78 -17.52 11.95
CA LYS A 90 -13.03 -18.02 13.31
C LYS A 90 -12.03 -17.45 14.30
N LYS A 91 -12.38 -17.51 15.59
CA LYS A 91 -11.61 -16.87 16.67
C LYS A 91 -10.16 -17.33 16.76
N ASP A 92 -9.89 -18.61 16.50
CA ASP A 92 -8.56 -19.22 16.64
C ASP A 92 -7.93 -19.53 15.26
N GLU A 93 -8.38 -18.85 14.22
CA GLU A 93 -7.94 -19.04 12.85
C GLU A 93 -7.15 -17.84 12.37
N SER A 94 -6.12 -18.09 11.58
CA SER A 94 -5.44 -17.07 10.78
C SER A 94 -5.55 -17.42 9.30
N ILE A 95 -5.72 -16.42 8.47
CA ILE A 95 -5.81 -16.56 7.02
C ILE A 95 -4.67 -15.78 6.39
N ASP A 96 -3.91 -16.44 5.54
CA ASP A 96 -2.87 -15.78 4.77
C ASP A 96 -3.51 -15.01 3.62
N PHE A 97 -3.16 -13.73 3.52
CA PHE A 97 -3.63 -12.84 2.47
C PHE A 97 -2.44 -12.25 1.74
N ASN A 98 -2.41 -12.42 0.42
CA ASN A 98 -1.36 -11.89 -0.45
C ASN A 98 -2.00 -10.90 -1.43
N ASP A 99 -1.50 -9.67 -1.47
CA ASP A 99 -1.99 -8.60 -2.35
C ASP A 99 -1.18 -8.48 -3.66
N GLY A 100 -0.31 -9.45 -3.93
CA GLY A 100 0.61 -9.46 -5.06
C GLY A 100 1.93 -8.72 -4.82
N LEU A 101 2.02 -7.93 -3.74
CA LEU A 101 3.23 -7.19 -3.34
C LEU A 101 3.72 -7.60 -1.95
N HIS A 102 2.80 -7.93 -1.06
CA HIS A 102 3.08 -8.25 0.34
C HIS A 102 2.24 -9.44 0.81
N GLU A 103 2.75 -10.11 1.83
CA GLU A 103 2.05 -11.17 2.55
C GLU A 103 1.59 -10.65 3.90
N TYR A 104 0.33 -10.89 4.21
CA TYR A 104 -0.30 -10.52 5.47
C TYR A 104 -0.97 -11.73 6.11
N TYR A 105 -1.06 -11.69 7.43
CA TYR A 105 -1.87 -12.62 8.23
C TYR A 105 -3.10 -11.87 8.72
N VAL A 106 -4.25 -12.44 8.50
CA VAL A 106 -5.52 -11.86 8.95
C VAL A 106 -6.07 -12.70 10.08
N TYR A 107 -6.39 -12.05 11.19
CA TYR A 107 -6.98 -12.65 12.38
C TYR A 107 -8.36 -12.04 12.62
N ARG A 108 -9.24 -12.81 13.30
CA ARG A 108 -10.49 -12.24 13.79
C ARG A 108 -10.19 -11.25 14.91
N GLY A 109 -10.79 -10.05 14.82
CA GLY A 109 -10.75 -9.05 15.87
C GLY A 109 -11.64 -9.38 17.07
N LEU A 110 -11.72 -8.43 18.01
CA LEU A 110 -12.52 -8.59 19.23
C LEU A 110 -14.02 -8.52 18.94
N LEU A 111 -14.43 -7.71 17.99
CA LEU A 111 -15.83 -7.52 17.61
C LEU A 111 -16.18 -8.40 16.41
N LYS A 112 -17.48 -8.74 16.30
CA LYS A 112 -17.98 -9.48 15.14
C LYS A 112 -17.77 -8.66 13.86
N GLY A 113 -17.15 -9.27 12.85
CA GLY A 113 -16.83 -8.63 11.57
C GLY A 113 -15.61 -7.71 11.59
N GLU A 114 -14.91 -7.62 12.73
CA GLU A 114 -13.62 -6.94 12.81
C GLU A 114 -12.50 -7.91 12.44
N ILE A 115 -11.53 -7.43 11.66
CA ILE A 115 -10.31 -8.17 11.32
C ILE A 115 -9.08 -7.39 11.73
N TRP A 116 -8.06 -8.11 12.14
CA TRP A 116 -6.75 -7.61 12.44
C TRP A 116 -5.75 -8.10 11.40
N ILE A 117 -5.06 -7.17 10.78
CA ILE A 117 -4.08 -7.43 9.73
C ILE A 117 -2.69 -7.32 10.33
N LYS A 118 -1.85 -8.31 10.11
CA LYS A 118 -0.50 -8.42 10.65
C LYS A 118 0.50 -8.71 9.54
N ALA A 119 1.68 -8.10 9.64
CA ALA A 119 2.87 -8.50 8.89
C ALA A 119 3.95 -8.98 9.87
N ASN A 120 4.82 -9.89 9.44
CA ASN A 120 5.83 -10.51 10.30
C ASN A 120 6.85 -9.53 10.89
N ASP A 121 7.13 -8.45 10.18
CA ASP A 121 8.12 -7.44 10.52
C ASP A 121 7.55 -6.27 11.35
N ARG A 122 6.29 -6.35 11.76
CA ARG A 122 5.59 -5.28 12.48
C ARG A 122 5.05 -5.72 13.84
N ALA A 123 5.10 -4.82 14.82
CA ALA A 123 4.63 -5.07 16.16
C ALA A 123 3.10 -4.92 16.30
N GLY A 124 2.52 -3.93 15.64
CA GLY A 124 1.09 -3.61 15.72
C GLY A 124 0.22 -4.38 14.72
N TYR A 125 -1.07 -4.15 14.81
CA TYR A 125 -2.09 -4.70 13.91
C TYR A 125 -2.82 -3.56 13.19
N GLY A 126 -3.05 -3.72 11.89
CA GLY A 126 -4.01 -2.89 11.18
C GLY A 126 -5.42 -3.39 11.48
N ILE A 127 -6.29 -2.52 11.97
CA ILE A 127 -7.64 -2.90 12.40
C ILE A 127 -8.67 -2.29 11.47
N THR A 128 -9.49 -3.12 10.86
CA THR A 128 -10.65 -2.70 10.07
C THR A 128 -11.84 -3.63 10.31
N SER A 129 -12.99 -3.27 9.78
CA SER A 129 -14.22 -4.02 9.95
C SER A 129 -14.92 -4.28 8.63
N LYS A 130 -15.75 -5.32 8.60
CA LYS A 130 -16.67 -5.62 7.49
C LYS A 130 -17.49 -4.39 7.08
N GLY A 131 -17.96 -3.61 8.07
CA GLY A 131 -18.75 -2.40 7.81
C GLY A 131 -17.96 -1.30 7.11
N GLU A 132 -16.69 -1.10 7.48
CA GLU A 132 -15.80 -0.14 6.82
C GLU A 132 -15.45 -0.60 5.40
N LEU A 133 -15.09 -1.87 5.23
CA LEU A 133 -14.79 -2.44 3.90
C LEU A 133 -15.99 -2.35 2.95
N LYS A 134 -17.23 -2.59 3.45
CA LYS A 134 -18.45 -2.41 2.65
C LYS A 134 -18.66 -0.96 2.23
N LYS A 135 -18.44 0.01 3.10
CA LYS A 135 -18.54 1.44 2.74
C LYS A 135 -17.54 1.82 1.64
N ILE A 136 -16.34 1.26 1.69
CA ILE A 136 -15.33 1.48 0.63
C ILE A 136 -15.77 0.81 -0.67
N LEU A 137 -16.29 -0.41 -0.61
CA LEU A 137 -16.81 -1.13 -1.78
C LEU A 137 -18.00 -0.38 -2.41
N ASP A 138 -18.93 0.11 -1.60
CA ASP A 138 -20.07 0.89 -2.07
C ASP A 138 -19.62 2.19 -2.76
N HIS A 139 -18.66 2.90 -2.15
CA HIS A 139 -18.07 4.09 -2.75
C HIS A 139 -17.45 3.78 -4.12
N LEU A 140 -16.66 2.70 -4.21
CA LEU A 140 -16.02 2.27 -5.44
C LEU A 140 -17.06 1.83 -6.50
N THR A 141 -18.20 1.28 -6.08
CA THR A 141 -19.27 0.83 -6.96
C THR A 141 -19.99 2.01 -7.62
N PHE A 142 -20.28 3.07 -6.87
CA PHE A 142 -21.10 4.20 -7.31
C PHE A 142 -20.29 5.34 -7.94
N GLU A 143 -18.99 5.44 -7.68
CA GLU A 143 -18.15 6.46 -8.27
C GLU A 143 -17.68 6.07 -9.68
N VAL A 144 -17.66 7.07 -10.58
CA VAL A 144 -17.09 6.94 -11.92
C VAL A 144 -15.64 7.43 -11.89
N TYR A 145 -14.71 6.53 -12.09
CA TYR A 145 -13.27 6.84 -12.14
C TYR A 145 -12.75 6.77 -13.57
#